data_6a091431cee90559c6dbcf669e6aefe0
#
_entry.id   6a091431cee90559c6dbcf669e6aefe0
#
_cell.length_a   1.000
_cell.length_b   1.000
_cell.length_c   1.000
_cell.angle_alpha   90.00
_cell.angle_beta   90.00
_cell.angle_gamma   90.00
#
_symmetry.space_group_name_H-M   'P 1'
#
loop_
_entity.id
_entity.type
_entity.pdbx_description
1 polymer ?
#
loop_
_entity_poly.entity_id
_entity_poly.type
_entity_poly.pdbx_seq_one_letter_code
_entity_poly.pdbx_strand_id
1 'polypeptide(L)'
;TIDSYLLDIKSFEKYLIKRKISFKETVNRPDVIKKYFRYLSRSKISPRSIKRKFSSLSSYFLYLIDRKVIKKNPLNGIYTPKLIKKLPVILSVDEIKKIFKQSENTDNELLGLRERCIIELLYSCGLRVSELCELKINNIQFDANVIRFFGKGNKERIIPLTFYAKEWLEKY
;
A
#
# COMPACT_ATOMS: atom_id res chain seq x y z
N THR A 1 6.37 1.21 -1.42
CA THR A 1 6.46 -0.04 -2.24
C THR A 1 7.88 -0.58 -2.31
N ILE A 2 8.88 0.25 -2.57
CA ILE A 2 10.30 -0.15 -2.64
C ILE A 2 10.75 -0.74 -1.30
N ASP A 3 10.48 -0.06 -0.19
CA ASP A 3 10.84 -0.52 1.15
C ASP A 3 10.22 -1.88 1.47
N SER A 4 8.95 -2.08 1.10
CA SER A 4 8.28 -3.37 1.29
C SER A 4 8.96 -4.49 0.48
N TYR A 5 9.43 -4.19 -0.73
CA TYR A 5 10.13 -5.15 -1.58
C TYR A 5 11.51 -5.47 -1.00
N LEU A 6 12.24 -4.46 -0.53
CA LEU A 6 13.52 -4.66 0.15
C LEU A 6 13.38 -5.52 1.41
N LEU A 7 12.36 -5.26 2.23
CA LEU A 7 12.06 -6.08 3.41
C LEU A 7 11.75 -7.54 3.04
N ASP A 8 11.05 -7.76 1.92
CA ASP A 8 10.73 -9.11 1.44
C ASP A 8 12.00 -9.86 0.97
N ILE A 9 12.89 -9.17 0.25
CA ILE A 9 14.18 -9.73 -0.19
C ILE A 9 15.05 -10.05 1.02
N LYS A 10 15.18 -9.12 1.99
CA LYS A 10 15.89 -9.35 3.25
C LYS A 10 15.31 -10.52 4.05
N SER A 11 13.99 -10.71 4.01
CA SER A 11 13.32 -11.86 4.65
C SER A 11 13.76 -13.18 4.01
N PHE A 12 13.91 -13.21 2.69
CA PHE A 12 14.41 -14.37 1.98
C PHE A 12 15.89 -14.64 2.28
N GLU A 13 16.71 -13.60 2.26
CA GLU A 13 18.13 -13.67 2.61
C GLU A 13 18.35 -14.23 4.03
N LYS A 14 17.61 -13.73 5.03
CA LYS A 14 17.64 -14.27 6.40
C LYS A 14 17.27 -15.75 6.46
N TYR A 15 16.31 -16.19 5.63
CA TYR A 15 15.94 -17.60 5.53
C TYR A 15 17.10 -18.44 4.97
N LEU A 16 17.84 -17.95 3.99
CA LEU A 16 18.99 -18.62 3.39
C LEU A 16 20.17 -18.71 4.37
N ILE A 17 20.51 -17.59 5.02
CA ILE A 17 21.59 -17.52 6.02
C ILE A 17 21.36 -18.55 7.13
N LYS A 18 20.13 -18.61 7.66
CA LYS A 18 19.78 -19.59 8.72
C LYS A 18 19.98 -21.04 8.28
N ARG A 19 20.02 -21.31 6.97
CA ARG A 19 20.23 -22.65 6.39
C ARG A 19 21.61 -22.85 5.81
N LYS A 20 22.50 -21.87 5.94
CA LYS A 20 23.85 -21.88 5.37
C LYS A 20 23.86 -22.08 3.85
N ILE A 21 22.86 -21.50 3.15
CA ILE A 21 22.74 -21.57 1.70
C ILE A 21 23.11 -20.18 1.14
N SER A 22 24.01 -20.15 0.16
CA SER A 22 24.34 -18.89 -0.51
C SER A 22 23.25 -18.48 -1.50
N PHE A 23 23.10 -17.16 -1.72
CA PHE A 23 22.15 -16.66 -2.71
C PHE A 23 22.44 -17.18 -4.13
N LYS A 24 23.74 -17.30 -4.49
CA LYS A 24 24.18 -17.82 -5.80
C LYS A 24 23.69 -19.26 -6.05
N GLU A 25 23.68 -20.07 -5.02
CA GLU A 25 23.20 -21.47 -5.13
C GLU A 25 21.70 -21.54 -5.42
N THR A 26 20.90 -20.56 -4.94
CA THR A 26 19.45 -20.58 -5.13
C THR A 26 19.03 -20.38 -6.58
N VAL A 27 19.87 -19.73 -7.38
CA VAL A 27 19.61 -19.48 -8.81
C VAL A 27 19.46 -20.79 -9.58
N ASN A 28 20.24 -21.79 -9.22
CA ASN A 28 20.25 -23.11 -9.86
C ASN A 28 19.45 -24.16 -9.07
N ARG A 29 18.84 -23.77 -7.95
CA ARG A 29 18.11 -24.66 -7.03
C ARG A 29 16.70 -24.16 -6.75
N PRO A 30 15.77 -24.28 -7.68
CA PRO A 30 14.36 -23.88 -7.48
C PRO A 30 13.69 -24.59 -6.29
N ASP A 31 14.20 -25.76 -5.89
CA ASP A 31 13.74 -26.50 -4.71
C ASP A 31 13.90 -25.69 -3.42
N VAL A 32 14.98 -24.91 -3.27
CA VAL A 32 15.23 -24.05 -2.11
C VAL A 32 14.16 -22.98 -2.01
N ILE A 33 13.81 -22.38 -3.15
CA ILE A 33 12.79 -21.31 -3.20
C ILE A 33 11.40 -21.91 -2.92
N LYS A 34 11.09 -23.11 -3.47
CA LYS A 34 9.84 -23.84 -3.14
C LYS A 34 9.76 -24.12 -1.63
N LYS A 35 10.86 -24.54 -1.01
CA LYS A 35 10.93 -24.76 0.44
C LYS A 35 10.71 -23.48 1.23
N TYR A 36 11.23 -22.32 0.77
CA TYR A 36 10.95 -21.04 1.39
C TYR A 36 9.46 -20.68 1.39
N PHE A 37 8.79 -20.76 0.24
CA PHE A 37 7.35 -20.48 0.17
C PHE A 37 6.51 -21.45 0.98
N ARG A 38 6.90 -22.73 1.03
CA ARG A 38 6.26 -23.73 1.92
C ARG A 38 6.47 -23.38 3.39
N TYR A 39 7.66 -22.93 3.77
CA TYR A 39 7.94 -22.41 5.10
C TYR A 39 7.05 -21.23 5.46
N LEU A 40 6.92 -20.23 4.56
CA LEU A 40 6.04 -19.08 4.77
C LEU A 40 4.57 -19.50 4.98
N SER A 41 4.09 -20.44 4.18
CA SER A 41 2.72 -20.96 4.32
C SER A 41 2.47 -21.64 5.68
N ARG A 42 3.48 -22.35 6.22
CA ARG A 42 3.41 -22.98 7.54
C ARG A 42 3.56 -21.99 8.70
N SER A 43 4.17 -20.84 8.47
CA SER A 43 4.41 -19.77 9.47
C SER A 43 3.21 -18.85 9.67
N LYS A 44 1.98 -19.23 9.31
CA LYS A 44 0.73 -18.47 9.44
C LYS A 44 0.76 -17.10 8.73
N ILE A 45 1.64 -16.92 7.74
CA ILE A 45 1.68 -15.69 6.94
C ILE A 45 0.50 -15.71 5.95
N SER A 46 -0.17 -14.56 5.82
CA SER A 46 -1.34 -14.44 4.96
C SER A 46 -1.02 -14.78 3.49
N PRO A 47 -1.93 -15.41 2.73
CA PRO A 47 -1.75 -15.69 1.31
C PRO A 47 -1.43 -14.42 0.48
N ARG A 48 -1.99 -13.27 0.86
CA ARG A 48 -1.70 -11.97 0.24
C ARG A 48 -0.24 -11.55 0.45
N SER A 49 0.28 -11.73 1.66
CA SER A 49 1.69 -11.45 1.98
C SER A 49 2.64 -12.40 1.26
N ILE A 50 2.29 -13.68 1.14
CA ILE A 50 3.07 -14.66 0.38
C ILE A 50 3.13 -14.26 -1.10
N LYS A 51 1.99 -13.86 -1.69
CA LYS A 51 1.94 -13.40 -3.07
C LYS A 51 2.76 -12.13 -3.28
N ARG A 52 2.75 -11.17 -2.33
CA ARG A 52 3.58 -9.98 -2.40
C ARG A 52 5.07 -10.34 -2.36
N LYS A 53 5.48 -11.22 -1.43
CA LYS A 53 6.87 -11.72 -1.35
C LYS A 53 7.31 -12.44 -2.63
N PHE A 54 6.41 -13.19 -3.26
CA PHE A 54 6.67 -13.80 -4.56
C PHE A 54 6.92 -12.74 -5.64
N SER A 55 6.07 -11.71 -5.72
CA SER A 55 6.23 -10.61 -6.68
C SER A 55 7.54 -9.83 -6.44
N SER A 56 7.89 -9.55 -5.17
CA SER A 56 9.13 -8.87 -4.80
C SER A 56 10.36 -9.67 -5.27
N LEU A 57 10.39 -10.97 -5.00
CA LEU A 57 11.48 -11.83 -5.46
C LEU A 57 11.51 -11.99 -6.98
N SER A 58 10.35 -12.08 -7.63
CA SER A 58 10.27 -12.15 -9.09
C SER A 58 10.86 -10.89 -9.74
N SER A 59 10.49 -9.71 -9.24
CA SER A 59 11.04 -8.44 -9.72
C SER A 59 12.54 -8.35 -9.50
N TYR A 60 13.04 -8.85 -8.37
CA TYR A 60 14.47 -8.88 -8.10
C TYR A 60 15.23 -9.83 -9.04
N PHE A 61 14.71 -11.02 -9.30
CA PHE A 61 15.32 -11.94 -10.26
C PHE A 61 15.26 -11.42 -11.69
N LEU A 62 14.19 -10.72 -12.09
CA LEU A 62 14.12 -10.04 -13.39
C LEU A 62 15.19 -8.95 -13.50
N TYR A 63 15.40 -8.17 -12.46
CA TYR A 63 16.49 -7.20 -12.40
C TYR A 63 17.87 -7.87 -12.58
N LEU A 64 18.11 -9.02 -11.95
CA LEU A 64 19.36 -9.77 -12.12
C LEU A 64 19.53 -10.34 -13.52
N ILE A 65 18.44 -10.70 -14.21
CA ILE A 65 18.47 -11.11 -15.63
C ILE A 65 18.85 -9.93 -16.51
N ASP A 66 18.23 -8.78 -16.30
CA ASP A 66 18.55 -7.54 -17.03
C ASP A 66 20.03 -7.16 -16.90
N ARG A 67 20.59 -7.31 -15.69
CA ARG A 67 22.00 -7.12 -15.39
C ARG A 67 22.90 -8.28 -15.86
N LYS A 68 22.37 -9.27 -16.55
CA LYS A 68 23.10 -10.46 -17.06
C LYS A 68 23.80 -11.28 -15.95
N VAL A 69 23.38 -11.15 -14.70
CA VAL A 69 23.92 -11.92 -13.57
C VAL A 69 23.40 -13.36 -13.57
N ILE A 70 22.14 -13.55 -13.99
CA ILE A 70 21.50 -14.85 -14.13
C ILE A 70 20.81 -14.95 -15.49
N LYS A 71 20.64 -16.19 -16.00
CA LYS A 71 20.06 -16.43 -17.33
C LYS A 71 18.53 -16.67 -17.28
N LYS A 72 18.01 -17.16 -16.19
CA LYS A 72 16.60 -17.54 -16.05
C LYS A 72 16.06 -17.15 -14.66
N ASN A 73 14.78 -16.85 -14.59
CA ASN A 73 14.13 -16.60 -13.31
C ASN A 73 13.90 -17.91 -12.55
N PRO A 74 14.51 -18.09 -11.36
CA PRO A 74 14.38 -19.34 -10.59
C PRO A 74 12.95 -19.57 -10.05
N LEU A 75 12.06 -18.56 -10.14
CA LEU A 75 10.65 -18.67 -9.76
C LEU A 75 9.77 -19.31 -10.85
N ASN A 76 10.30 -19.52 -12.05
CA ASN A 76 9.53 -20.14 -13.13
C ASN A 76 9.04 -21.54 -12.70
N GLY A 77 7.74 -21.80 -12.89
CA GLY A 77 7.09 -23.03 -12.46
C GLY A 77 6.84 -23.16 -10.95
N ILE A 78 7.01 -22.07 -10.18
CA ILE A 78 6.58 -22.01 -8.78
C ILE A 78 5.25 -21.29 -8.69
N TYR A 79 4.24 -21.94 -8.13
CA TYR A 79 2.91 -21.38 -7.97
C TYR A 79 2.70 -20.82 -6.56
N THR A 80 2.03 -19.69 -6.48
CA THR A 80 1.58 -19.10 -5.23
C THR A 80 0.16 -19.58 -4.89
N PRO A 81 -0.24 -19.56 -3.62
CA PRO A 81 -1.62 -19.84 -3.24
C PRO A 81 -2.61 -18.93 -3.98
N LYS A 82 -3.73 -19.50 -4.42
CA LYS A 82 -4.83 -18.70 -4.97
C LYS A 82 -5.36 -17.76 -3.89
N LEU A 83 -5.52 -16.47 -4.24
CA LEU A 83 -6.16 -15.51 -3.34
C LEU A 83 -7.67 -15.63 -3.46
N ILE A 84 -8.33 -15.90 -2.36
CA ILE A 84 -9.77 -15.71 -2.25
C ILE A 84 -10.00 -14.20 -2.17
N LYS A 85 -10.66 -13.64 -3.18
CA LYS A 85 -11.07 -12.23 -3.17
C LYS A 85 -12.20 -12.10 -2.14
N LYS A 86 -11.89 -11.57 -0.96
CA LYS A 86 -12.92 -11.11 -0.04
C LYS A 86 -13.43 -9.76 -0.55
N LEU A 87 -14.75 -9.60 -0.59
CA LEU A 87 -15.34 -8.29 -0.84
C LEU A 87 -14.90 -7.33 0.27
N PRO A 88 -14.59 -6.06 -0.06
CA PRO A 88 -14.31 -5.08 0.96
C PRO A 88 -15.55 -4.88 1.85
N VAL A 89 -15.32 -4.64 3.13
CA VAL A 89 -16.38 -4.16 4.01
C VAL A 89 -16.66 -2.71 3.64
N ILE A 90 -17.90 -2.41 3.31
CA ILE A 90 -18.36 -1.08 2.94
C ILE A 90 -19.16 -0.54 4.13
N LEU A 91 -18.86 0.68 4.54
CA LEU A 91 -19.63 1.37 5.56
C LEU A 91 -20.99 1.79 4.99
N SER A 92 -22.04 1.60 5.75
CA SER A 92 -23.37 2.13 5.43
C SER A 92 -23.42 3.65 5.63
N VAL A 93 -24.38 4.31 5.04
CA VAL A 93 -24.60 5.76 5.20
C VAL A 93 -24.78 6.13 6.68
N ASP A 94 -25.48 5.29 7.45
CA ASP A 94 -25.70 5.56 8.87
C ASP A 94 -24.45 5.40 9.73
N GLU A 95 -23.57 4.46 9.37
CA GLU A 95 -22.25 4.36 10.02
C GLU A 95 -21.37 5.57 9.69
N ILE A 96 -21.39 6.06 8.45
CA ILE A 96 -20.70 7.30 8.07
C ILE A 96 -21.23 8.49 8.87
N LYS A 97 -22.55 8.65 9.01
CA LYS A 97 -23.17 9.72 9.82
C LYS A 97 -22.72 9.65 11.29
N LYS A 98 -22.61 8.44 11.86
CA LYS A 98 -22.12 8.26 13.23
C LYS A 98 -20.67 8.70 13.37
N ILE A 99 -19.81 8.40 12.38
CA ILE A 99 -18.42 8.84 12.38
C ILE A 99 -18.34 10.38 12.34
N PHE A 100 -19.13 11.02 11.51
CA PHE A 100 -19.21 12.48 11.47
C PHE A 100 -19.64 13.07 12.82
N LYS A 101 -20.70 12.54 13.40
CA LYS A 101 -21.18 12.99 14.71
C LYS A 101 -20.14 12.81 15.82
N GLN A 102 -19.34 11.76 15.75
CA GLN A 102 -18.31 11.51 16.75
C GLN A 102 -17.18 12.57 16.70
N SER A 103 -16.82 13.07 15.53
CA SER A 103 -15.81 14.13 15.41
C SER A 103 -16.29 15.49 15.97
N GLU A 104 -17.60 15.69 16.11
CA GLU A 104 -18.18 16.90 16.70
C GLU A 104 -18.23 16.83 18.24
N ASN A 105 -18.07 15.64 18.84
CA ASN A 105 -18.18 15.41 20.30
C ASN A 105 -16.79 15.32 20.98
N THR A 106 -15.82 16.11 20.52
CA THR A 106 -14.50 16.12 21.15
C THR A 106 -14.35 17.36 22.01
N ASP A 107 -13.68 17.23 23.19
CA ASP A 107 -13.46 18.32 24.14
C ASP A 107 -12.52 19.41 23.58
N ASN A 108 -11.76 19.09 22.54
CA ASN A 108 -10.87 20.02 21.86
C ASN A 108 -11.45 20.41 20.49
N GLU A 109 -11.97 21.62 20.38
CA GLU A 109 -12.61 22.15 19.18
C GLU A 109 -11.72 22.06 17.93
N LEU A 110 -10.44 22.45 18.04
CA LEU A 110 -9.51 22.39 16.91
C LEU A 110 -9.24 20.95 16.45
N LEU A 111 -9.18 20.01 17.39
CA LEU A 111 -9.03 18.58 17.06
C LEU A 111 -10.28 18.07 16.36
N GLY A 112 -11.46 18.44 16.82
CA GLY A 112 -12.74 18.07 16.19
C GLY A 112 -12.86 18.61 14.77
N LEU A 113 -12.51 19.87 14.53
CA LEU A 113 -12.46 20.47 13.21
C LEU A 113 -11.51 19.71 12.28
N ARG A 114 -10.31 19.38 12.77
CA ARG A 114 -9.34 18.61 11.99
C ARG A 114 -9.86 17.22 11.63
N GLU A 115 -10.43 16.51 12.59
CA GLU A 115 -11.00 15.17 12.35
C GLU A 115 -12.16 15.24 11.36
N ARG A 116 -13.01 16.24 11.46
CA ARG A 116 -14.10 16.46 10.52
C ARG A 116 -13.59 16.72 9.11
N CYS A 117 -12.60 17.59 8.93
CA CYS A 117 -11.95 17.82 7.63
C CYS A 117 -11.37 16.55 7.04
N ILE A 118 -10.67 15.75 7.85
CA ILE A 118 -10.08 14.49 7.42
C ILE A 118 -11.17 13.55 6.87
N ILE A 119 -12.27 13.38 7.61
CA ILE A 119 -13.35 12.47 7.22
C ILE A 119 -14.05 12.98 5.95
N GLU A 120 -14.32 14.29 5.87
CA GLU A 120 -14.92 14.91 4.68
C GLU A 120 -14.05 14.72 3.44
N LEU A 121 -12.76 14.97 3.51
CA LEU A 121 -11.84 14.82 2.40
C LEU A 121 -11.73 13.35 1.93
N LEU A 122 -11.74 12.41 2.87
CA LEU A 122 -11.72 10.98 2.53
C LEU A 122 -13.04 10.52 1.90
N TYR A 123 -14.18 10.93 2.45
CA TYR A 123 -15.49 10.45 2.06
C TYR A 123 -16.02 11.17 0.83
N SER A 124 -16.06 12.51 0.87
CA SER A 124 -16.71 13.30 -0.17
C SER A 124 -15.82 13.59 -1.38
N CYS A 125 -14.50 13.74 -1.16
CA CYS A 125 -13.55 13.98 -2.25
C CYS A 125 -12.83 12.70 -2.70
N GLY A 126 -12.88 11.61 -1.92
CA GLY A 126 -12.24 10.34 -2.27
C GLY A 126 -10.72 10.41 -2.32
N LEU A 127 -10.10 11.18 -1.42
CA LEU A 127 -8.65 11.22 -1.28
C LEU A 127 -8.12 9.86 -0.81
N ARG A 128 -6.91 9.50 -1.29
CA ARG A 128 -6.16 8.41 -0.66
C ARG A 128 -5.56 8.88 0.66
N VAL A 129 -5.43 7.98 1.63
CA VAL A 129 -4.81 8.31 2.93
C VAL A 129 -3.44 8.97 2.77
N SER A 130 -2.60 8.51 1.84
CA SER A 130 -1.30 9.11 1.56
C SER A 130 -1.42 10.52 0.99
N GLU A 131 -2.39 10.79 0.12
CA GLU A 131 -2.66 12.13 -0.43
C GLU A 131 -3.12 13.08 0.68
N LEU A 132 -3.96 12.59 1.58
CA LEU A 132 -4.40 13.37 2.74
C LEU A 132 -3.24 13.72 3.69
N CYS A 133 -2.36 12.76 3.99
CA CYS A 133 -1.19 13.00 4.85
C CYS A 133 -0.18 13.99 4.26
N GLU A 134 -0.10 14.07 2.93
CA GLU A 134 0.80 14.96 2.20
C GLU A 134 0.12 16.26 1.76
N LEU A 135 -1.18 16.45 2.06
CA LEU A 135 -1.95 17.60 1.64
C LEU A 135 -1.38 18.89 2.23
N LYS A 136 -1.14 19.87 1.38
CA LYS A 136 -0.70 21.20 1.73
C LYS A 136 -1.73 22.23 1.24
N ILE A 137 -1.78 23.38 1.88
CA ILE A 137 -2.69 24.48 1.49
C ILE A 137 -2.52 24.86 0.02
N ASN A 138 -1.28 24.85 -0.49
CA ASN A 138 -0.98 25.15 -1.89
C ASN A 138 -1.52 24.12 -2.89
N ASN A 139 -1.97 22.95 -2.42
CA ASN A 139 -2.63 21.96 -3.26
C ASN A 139 -4.11 22.27 -3.46
N ILE A 140 -4.70 23.15 -2.64
CA ILE A 140 -6.12 23.48 -2.64
C ILE A 140 -6.34 24.78 -3.40
N GLN A 141 -7.15 24.72 -4.42
CA GLN A 141 -7.58 25.89 -5.19
C GLN A 141 -9.07 26.13 -4.88
N PHE A 142 -9.32 26.96 -3.87
CA PHE A 142 -10.67 27.25 -3.38
C PHE A 142 -11.56 27.91 -4.43
N ASP A 143 -11.00 28.78 -5.29
CA ASP A 143 -11.74 29.46 -6.36
C ASP A 143 -12.18 28.48 -7.46
N ALA A 144 -11.32 27.51 -7.80
CA ALA A 144 -11.61 26.50 -8.80
C ALA A 144 -12.33 25.27 -8.21
N ASN A 145 -12.51 25.18 -6.90
CA ASN A 145 -13.06 24.05 -6.17
C ASN A 145 -12.36 22.72 -6.54
N VAL A 146 -11.02 22.71 -6.54
CA VAL A 146 -10.23 21.53 -6.84
C VAL A 146 -9.04 21.38 -5.91
N ILE A 147 -8.62 20.13 -5.71
CA ILE A 147 -7.37 19.77 -5.05
C ILE A 147 -6.45 19.14 -6.10
N ARG A 148 -5.21 19.60 -6.18
CA ARG A 148 -4.22 19.12 -7.14
C ARG A 148 -3.10 18.37 -6.45
N PHE A 149 -2.82 17.16 -6.93
CA PHE A 149 -1.70 16.34 -6.50
C PHE A 149 -0.79 16.02 -7.67
N PHE A 150 0.51 16.03 -7.42
CA PHE A 150 1.50 15.56 -8.36
C PHE A 150 1.99 14.17 -7.92
N GLY A 151 1.65 13.15 -8.68
CA GLY A 151 2.01 11.76 -8.40
C GLY A 151 3.34 11.36 -9.03
N LYS A 152 3.66 10.08 -8.90
CA LYS A 152 4.87 9.49 -9.47
C LYS A 152 4.96 9.75 -10.99
N GLY A 153 6.10 10.30 -11.44
CA GLY A 153 6.32 10.64 -12.85
C GLY A 153 5.66 11.96 -13.26
N ASN A 154 5.46 12.88 -12.31
CA ASN A 154 4.85 14.20 -12.53
C ASN A 154 3.44 14.15 -13.13
N LYS A 155 2.71 13.05 -12.88
CA LYS A 155 1.32 12.94 -13.31
C LYS A 155 0.44 13.73 -12.36
N GLU A 156 -0.22 14.74 -12.89
CA GLU A 156 -1.20 15.52 -12.15
C GLU A 156 -2.49 14.72 -11.94
N ARG A 157 -3.02 14.77 -10.72
CA ARG A 157 -4.35 14.29 -10.37
C ARG A 157 -5.15 15.43 -9.80
N ILE A 158 -6.23 15.77 -10.46
CA ILE A 158 -7.17 16.80 -10.01
C ILE A 158 -8.36 16.09 -9.38
N ILE A 159 -8.74 16.53 -8.19
CA ILE A 159 -9.85 15.99 -7.42
C ILE A 159 -10.84 17.16 -7.16
N PRO A 160 -12.11 16.98 -7.46
CA PRO A 160 -13.12 17.99 -7.12
C PRO A 160 -13.19 18.20 -5.59
N LEU A 161 -13.18 19.45 -5.17
CA LEU A 161 -13.43 19.82 -3.78
C LEU A 161 -14.95 20.02 -3.64
N THR A 162 -15.60 19.18 -2.86
CA THR A 162 -17.04 19.27 -2.63
C THR A 162 -17.37 20.48 -1.75
N PHE A 163 -18.61 20.96 -1.83
CA PHE A 163 -19.07 22.08 -1.01
C PHE A 163 -18.82 21.86 0.48
N TYR A 164 -19.17 20.69 1.01
CA TYR A 164 -18.99 20.37 2.43
C TYR A 164 -17.50 20.30 2.81
N ALA A 165 -16.67 19.68 1.99
CA ALA A 165 -15.24 19.61 2.28
C ALA A 165 -14.59 21.00 2.26
N LYS A 166 -15.02 21.91 1.36
CA LYS A 166 -14.58 23.30 1.32
C LYS A 166 -14.98 24.04 2.60
N GLU A 167 -16.24 23.97 2.98
CA GLU A 167 -16.76 24.62 4.19
C GLU A 167 -15.98 24.23 5.45
N TRP A 168 -15.70 22.93 5.62
CA TRP A 168 -14.94 22.45 6.78
C TRP A 168 -13.45 22.82 6.73
N LEU A 169 -12.85 22.86 5.53
CA LEU A 169 -11.48 23.32 5.37
C LEU A 169 -11.32 24.81 5.67
N GLU A 170 -12.31 25.63 5.31
CA GLU A 170 -12.31 27.07 5.61
C GLU A 170 -12.48 27.35 7.12
N LYS A 171 -13.15 26.46 7.86
CA LYS A 171 -13.29 26.54 9.32
C LYS A 171 -12.03 26.09 10.06
N TYR A 172 -11.27 25.15 9.51
CA TYR A 172 -10.04 24.61 10.11
C TYR A 172 -8.83 25.49 9.83
#